data_8afcdcdc4c7e795d5927fa374b803240
#
_entry.id   8afcdcdc4c7e795d5927fa374b803240
#
_cell.length_a   1.000
_cell.length_b   1.000
_cell.length_c   1.000
_cell.angle_alpha   90.00
_cell.angle_beta   90.00
_cell.angle_gamma   90.00
#
_symmetry.space_group_name_H-M   'P 1'
#
loop_
_entity.id
_entity.type
_entity.pdbx_description
1 polymer ?
#
loop_
_entity_poly.entity_id
_entity_poly.type
_entity_poly.pdbx_seq_one_letter_code
_entity_poly.pdbx_strand_id
1 'polypeptide(L)'
;KWDPSRGAPDGIIVLGGSVDTDLSAAHRTPVVASAADRMLAPAELARRYPNARIVFTGGSANLVSTDAKEADYSAPILESLGIPKERLIVERDSRNTWENAVFTKQLVSPKPGERWLLVTSAFHMPRAMGIFHKAGFDVEAYPVDWRMGGRDDLFAFTHIGKEGLGRTDVAMREW
;
A
#
# COMPACT_ATOMS: atom_id res chain seq x y z
N LYS A 1 -5.19 14.90 0.11
CA LYS A 1 -3.83 14.73 -0.45
C LYS A 1 -2.83 15.22 0.56
N TRP A 2 -1.70 14.52 0.69
CA TRP A 2 -0.61 14.92 1.58
C TRP A 2 -0.08 16.32 1.26
N ASP A 3 0.08 17.11 2.30
CA ASP A 3 0.69 18.44 2.22
C ASP A 3 1.89 18.49 3.19
N PRO A 4 3.12 18.45 2.66
CA PRO A 4 4.32 18.46 3.49
C PRO A 4 4.55 19.80 4.21
N SER A 5 3.91 20.89 3.79
CA SER A 5 4.01 22.20 4.48
C SER A 5 3.36 22.18 5.87
N ARG A 6 2.47 21.22 6.13
CA ARG A 6 1.80 21.02 7.42
C ARG A 6 2.63 20.26 8.46
N GLY A 7 3.91 19.98 8.16
CA GLY A 7 4.82 19.25 9.04
C GLY A 7 4.96 17.77 8.72
N ALA A 8 5.76 17.04 9.50
CA ALA A 8 5.99 15.62 9.33
C ALA A 8 4.75 14.76 9.70
N PRO A 9 4.56 13.58 9.08
CA PRO A 9 3.56 12.63 9.54
C PRO A 9 4.06 11.90 10.79
N ASP A 10 3.13 11.46 11.64
CA ASP A 10 3.40 10.59 12.79
C ASP A 10 3.53 9.13 12.36
N GLY A 11 2.85 8.75 11.27
CA GLY A 11 2.92 7.42 10.74
C GLY A 11 2.65 7.34 9.23
N ILE A 12 3.13 6.24 8.65
CA ILE A 12 3.01 5.91 7.23
C ILE A 12 2.47 4.49 7.12
N ILE A 13 1.30 4.34 6.53
CA ILE A 13 0.64 3.06 6.29
C ILE A 13 0.89 2.65 4.84
N VAL A 14 1.46 1.47 4.65
CA VAL A 14 1.70 0.85 3.34
C VAL A 14 0.68 -0.25 3.14
N LEU A 15 -0.23 -0.04 2.19
CA LEU A 15 -1.26 -1.02 1.88
C LEU A 15 -0.71 -2.08 0.92
N GLY A 16 -0.90 -3.33 1.26
CA GLY A 16 -0.46 -4.48 0.46
C GLY A 16 -1.04 -4.53 -0.96
N GLY A 17 -0.60 -5.50 -1.74
CA GLY A 17 -0.94 -5.69 -3.16
C GLY A 17 0.22 -5.41 -4.11
N SER A 18 1.46 -5.50 -3.60
CA SER A 18 2.69 -5.29 -4.36
C SER A 18 3.59 -6.53 -4.46
N VAL A 19 3.27 -7.59 -3.74
CA VAL A 19 4.02 -8.86 -3.77
C VAL A 19 3.13 -9.99 -4.26
N ASP A 20 3.66 -10.78 -5.19
CA ASP A 20 3.04 -12.03 -5.61
C ASP A 20 3.39 -13.12 -4.59
N THR A 21 2.44 -13.46 -3.75
CA THR A 21 2.63 -14.41 -2.64
C THR A 21 2.82 -15.83 -3.13
N ASP A 22 2.17 -16.22 -4.23
CA ASP A 22 2.24 -17.59 -4.77
C ASP A 22 3.60 -17.84 -5.41
N LEU A 23 4.07 -16.90 -6.24
CA LEU A 23 5.42 -16.96 -6.81
C LEU A 23 6.49 -16.85 -5.72
N SER A 24 6.27 -16.00 -4.73
CA SER A 24 7.22 -15.84 -3.62
C SER A 24 7.35 -17.14 -2.81
N ALA A 25 6.26 -17.82 -2.55
CA ALA A 25 6.25 -19.11 -1.85
C ALA A 25 6.93 -20.20 -2.70
N ALA A 26 6.61 -20.29 -3.99
CA ALA A 26 7.16 -21.29 -4.91
C ALA A 26 8.69 -21.16 -5.06
N HIS A 27 9.19 -19.92 -5.15
CA HIS A 27 10.61 -19.64 -5.35
C HIS A 27 11.40 -19.38 -4.06
N ARG A 28 10.71 -19.33 -2.90
CA ARG A 28 11.29 -19.01 -1.59
C ARG A 28 12.08 -17.68 -1.60
N THR A 29 11.59 -16.74 -2.37
CA THR A 29 12.18 -15.39 -2.49
C THR A 29 11.05 -14.39 -2.75
N PRO A 30 11.11 -13.17 -2.21
CA PRO A 30 10.10 -12.17 -2.51
C PRO A 30 10.03 -11.84 -4.00
N VAL A 31 8.85 -11.93 -4.59
CA VAL A 31 8.58 -11.55 -5.99
C VAL A 31 7.68 -10.33 -5.99
N VAL A 32 8.26 -9.19 -6.40
CA VAL A 32 7.51 -7.93 -6.47
C VAL A 32 6.67 -7.92 -7.74
N ALA A 33 5.39 -7.63 -7.60
CA ALA A 33 4.43 -7.50 -8.69
C ALA A 33 4.41 -6.09 -9.28
N SER A 34 3.39 -5.75 -10.06
CA SER A 34 3.30 -4.52 -10.84
C SER A 34 3.27 -3.22 -10.03
N ALA A 35 2.98 -3.27 -8.73
CA ALA A 35 2.86 -2.09 -7.85
C ALA A 35 4.12 -1.86 -6.99
N ALA A 36 5.32 -2.04 -7.56
CA ALA A 36 6.61 -1.88 -6.87
C ALA A 36 6.78 -0.53 -6.17
N ASP A 37 6.18 0.53 -6.70
CA ASP A 37 6.21 1.87 -6.10
C ASP A 37 5.69 1.89 -4.66
N ARG A 38 4.81 0.95 -4.29
CA ARG A 38 4.32 0.79 -2.92
C ARG A 38 5.42 0.31 -1.95
N MET A 39 6.51 -0.27 -2.46
CA MET A 39 7.68 -0.65 -1.66
C MET A 39 8.74 0.46 -1.65
N LEU A 40 8.91 1.17 -2.77
CA LEU A 40 9.93 2.21 -2.89
C LEU A 40 9.58 3.50 -2.14
N ALA A 41 8.34 3.96 -2.27
CA ALA A 41 7.90 5.20 -1.64
C ALA A 41 8.00 5.21 -0.10
N PRO A 42 7.61 4.12 0.62
CA PRO A 42 7.81 4.09 2.07
C PRO A 42 9.26 4.20 2.51
N ALA A 43 10.20 3.62 1.75
CA ALA A 43 11.63 3.73 2.05
C ALA A 43 12.15 5.17 1.89
N GLU A 44 11.69 5.90 0.87
CA GLU A 44 11.97 7.32 0.72
C GLU A 44 11.37 8.14 1.87
N LEU A 45 10.09 7.91 2.16
CA LEU A 45 9.38 8.59 3.25
C LEU A 45 10.00 8.31 4.62
N ALA A 46 10.47 7.08 4.87
CA ALA A 46 11.13 6.70 6.12
C ALA A 46 12.45 7.46 6.34
N ARG A 47 13.20 7.72 5.25
CA ARG A 47 14.41 8.57 5.31
C ARG A 47 14.07 10.03 5.52
N ARG A 48 13.02 10.52 4.85
CA ARG A 48 12.57 11.91 4.96
C ARG A 48 11.98 12.24 6.32
N TYR A 49 11.29 11.28 6.93
CA TYR A 49 10.60 11.42 8.21
C TYR A 49 11.10 10.35 9.22
N PRO A 50 12.29 10.55 9.81
CA PRO A 50 12.94 9.52 10.62
C PRO A 50 12.16 9.13 11.89
N ASN A 51 11.28 9.99 12.36
CA ASN A 51 10.46 9.74 13.57
C ASN A 51 9.09 9.11 13.25
N ALA A 52 8.68 9.02 11.97
CA ALA A 52 7.40 8.41 11.61
C ALA A 52 7.42 6.89 11.83
N ARG A 53 6.34 6.36 12.39
CA ARG A 53 6.10 4.91 12.47
C ARG A 53 5.74 4.39 11.07
N ILE A 54 6.28 3.25 10.68
CA ILE A 54 5.97 2.63 9.40
C ILE A 54 5.12 1.40 9.66
N VAL A 55 3.98 1.30 9.01
CA VAL A 55 3.09 0.14 9.12
C VAL A 55 2.92 -0.48 7.74
N PHE A 56 3.28 -1.74 7.59
CA PHE A 56 2.83 -2.54 6.47
C PHE A 56 1.55 -3.29 6.88
N THR A 57 0.52 -3.26 6.05
CA THR A 57 -0.72 -3.99 6.27
C THR A 57 -1.10 -4.78 5.03
N GLY A 58 -1.13 -6.11 5.16
CA GLY A 58 -1.44 -7.02 4.07
C GLY A 58 -1.25 -8.47 4.47
N GLY A 59 -2.35 -9.18 4.64
CA GLY A 59 -2.37 -10.61 4.91
C GLY A 59 -2.51 -11.42 3.63
N SER A 60 -3.54 -12.24 3.54
CA SER A 60 -3.84 -13.06 2.36
C SER A 60 -5.25 -12.82 1.86
N ALA A 61 -5.37 -12.36 0.62
CA ALA A 61 -6.65 -12.30 -0.10
C ALA A 61 -6.97 -13.63 -0.82
N ASN A 62 -6.12 -14.65 -0.69
CA ASN A 62 -6.30 -15.94 -1.35
C ASN A 62 -7.38 -16.76 -0.63
N LEU A 63 -8.39 -17.20 -1.38
CA LEU A 63 -9.50 -18.01 -0.85
C LEU A 63 -9.16 -19.49 -0.72
N VAL A 64 -8.09 -19.95 -1.35
CA VAL A 64 -7.77 -21.38 -1.51
C VAL A 64 -6.56 -21.79 -0.66
N SER A 65 -5.57 -20.91 -0.49
CA SER A 65 -4.41 -21.16 0.37
C SER A 65 -4.18 -19.97 1.29
N THR A 66 -4.04 -20.21 2.58
CA THR A 66 -3.95 -19.15 3.61
C THR A 66 -2.55 -19.02 4.20
N ASP A 67 -1.60 -19.85 3.79
CA ASP A 67 -0.32 -19.96 4.49
C ASP A 67 0.67 -18.88 4.09
N ALA A 68 0.65 -18.42 2.84
CA ALA A 68 1.53 -17.35 2.36
C ALA A 68 0.87 -15.98 2.55
N LYS A 69 1.40 -15.20 3.48
CA LYS A 69 0.91 -13.84 3.75
C LYS A 69 1.84 -12.82 3.11
N GLU A 70 1.27 -11.79 2.48
CA GLU A 70 2.06 -10.76 1.81
C GLU A 70 3.03 -10.07 2.77
N ALA A 71 2.62 -9.85 4.00
CA ALA A 71 3.43 -9.25 5.04
C ALA A 71 4.74 -10.00 5.30
N ASP A 72 4.75 -11.33 5.18
CA ASP A 72 5.93 -12.16 5.42
C ASP A 72 7.04 -11.94 4.37
N TYR A 73 6.68 -11.49 3.18
CA TYR A 73 7.61 -11.15 2.10
C TYR A 73 7.89 -9.66 2.02
N SER A 74 6.90 -8.82 2.30
CA SER A 74 7.02 -7.37 2.21
C SER A 74 7.91 -6.78 3.30
N ALA A 75 7.84 -7.29 4.53
CA ALA A 75 8.66 -6.81 5.63
C ALA A 75 10.17 -6.95 5.35
N PRO A 76 10.70 -8.10 4.92
CA PRO A 76 12.11 -8.23 4.52
C PRO A 76 12.51 -7.29 3.37
N ILE A 77 11.61 -7.04 2.39
CA ILE A 77 11.88 -6.08 1.32
C ILE A 77 12.06 -4.67 1.90
N LEU A 78 11.13 -4.23 2.74
CA LEU A 78 11.17 -2.89 3.35
C LEU A 78 12.42 -2.71 4.24
N GLU A 79 12.80 -3.74 4.98
CA GLU A 79 14.04 -3.76 5.76
C GLU A 79 15.27 -3.63 4.85
N SER A 80 15.32 -4.37 3.74
CA SER A 80 16.42 -4.30 2.76
C SER A 80 16.53 -2.94 2.07
N LEU A 81 15.43 -2.21 1.96
CA LEU A 81 15.37 -0.85 1.44
C LEU A 81 15.75 0.21 2.50
N GLY A 82 16.15 -0.21 3.69
CA GLY A 82 16.69 0.63 4.74
C GLY A 82 15.68 1.14 5.77
N ILE A 83 14.49 0.52 5.87
CA ILE A 83 13.58 0.80 6.99
C ILE A 83 14.02 -0.03 8.19
N PRO A 84 14.40 0.60 9.32
CA PRO A 84 14.80 -0.13 10.53
C PRO A 84 13.67 -1.00 11.05
N LYS A 85 13.97 -2.23 11.42
CA LYS A 85 12.99 -3.20 11.91
C LYS A 85 12.19 -2.68 13.12
N GLU A 86 12.83 -1.89 13.97
CA GLU A 86 12.23 -1.30 15.17
C GLU A 86 11.17 -0.25 14.85
N ARG A 87 11.18 0.28 13.62
CA ARG A 87 10.20 1.25 13.12
C ARG A 87 9.10 0.60 12.28
N LEU A 88 9.29 -0.65 11.86
CA LEU A 88 8.38 -1.37 11.00
C LEU A 88 7.39 -2.19 11.83
N ILE A 89 6.14 -1.78 11.80
CA ILE A 89 5.02 -2.51 12.38
C ILE A 89 4.38 -3.31 11.25
N VAL A 90 4.09 -4.59 11.49
CA VAL A 90 3.57 -5.50 10.45
C VAL A 90 2.21 -6.04 10.88
N GLU A 91 1.18 -5.71 10.10
CA GLU A 91 -0.15 -6.30 10.18
C GLU A 91 -0.25 -7.37 9.08
N ARG A 92 -0.58 -8.60 9.46
CA ARG A 92 -0.49 -9.77 8.58
C ARG A 92 -1.77 -10.62 8.51
N ASP A 93 -2.83 -10.23 9.18
CA ASP A 93 -4.02 -11.07 9.35
C ASP A 93 -5.21 -10.61 8.50
N SER A 94 -5.12 -9.43 7.91
CA SER A 94 -6.14 -8.86 7.04
C SER A 94 -6.33 -9.66 5.74
N ARG A 95 -7.58 -9.80 5.31
CA ARG A 95 -7.99 -10.50 4.07
C ARG A 95 -8.55 -9.55 3.02
N ASN A 96 -8.79 -8.30 3.39
CA ASN A 96 -9.38 -7.27 2.54
C ASN A 96 -9.06 -5.87 3.09
N THR A 97 -9.39 -4.84 2.29
CA THR A 97 -9.07 -3.44 2.65
C THR A 97 -9.78 -2.95 3.92
N TRP A 98 -10.97 -3.47 4.24
CA TRP A 98 -11.66 -3.14 5.49
C TRP A 98 -10.90 -3.66 6.70
N GLU A 99 -10.48 -4.91 6.65
CA GLU A 99 -9.67 -5.52 7.72
C GLU A 99 -8.31 -4.84 7.84
N ASN A 100 -7.67 -4.47 6.72
CA ASN A 100 -6.46 -3.65 6.76
C ASN A 100 -6.67 -2.37 7.59
N ALA A 101 -7.75 -1.63 7.32
CA ALA A 101 -8.03 -0.39 8.04
C ALA A 101 -8.30 -0.62 9.53
N VAL A 102 -9.14 -1.60 9.86
CA VAL A 102 -9.54 -1.89 11.23
C VAL A 102 -8.37 -2.43 12.06
N PHE A 103 -7.64 -3.42 11.51
CA PHE A 103 -6.55 -4.06 12.24
C PHE A 103 -5.35 -3.10 12.38
N THR A 104 -5.02 -2.34 11.34
CA THR A 104 -4.00 -1.30 11.44
C THR A 104 -4.35 -0.27 12.51
N LYS A 105 -5.59 0.24 12.52
CA LYS A 105 -6.03 1.19 13.54
C LYS A 105 -5.89 0.65 14.95
N GLN A 106 -6.32 -0.60 15.16
CA GLN A 106 -6.18 -1.27 16.47
C GLN A 106 -4.71 -1.42 16.87
N LEU A 107 -3.87 -1.84 15.93
CA LEU A 107 -2.44 -2.10 16.18
C LEU A 107 -1.67 -0.83 16.53
N VAL A 108 -1.93 0.28 15.84
CA VAL A 108 -1.20 1.54 16.07
C VAL A 108 -1.82 2.43 17.14
N SER A 109 -3.11 2.25 17.44
CA SER A 109 -3.87 3.05 18.40
C SER A 109 -3.60 4.55 18.22
N PRO A 110 -4.01 5.16 17.09
CA PRO A 110 -3.64 6.52 16.74
C PRO A 110 -4.18 7.50 17.78
N LYS A 111 -3.36 8.46 18.19
CA LYS A 111 -3.75 9.52 19.14
C LYS A 111 -4.47 10.64 18.41
N PRO A 112 -5.36 11.38 19.10
CA PRO A 112 -5.98 12.58 18.53
C PRO A 112 -4.91 13.57 18.03
N GLY A 113 -5.06 14.03 16.79
CA GLY A 113 -4.14 14.97 16.16
C GLY A 113 -2.94 14.33 15.44
N GLU A 114 -2.70 13.03 15.60
CA GLU A 114 -1.69 12.35 14.78
C GLU A 114 -2.08 12.33 13.31
N ARG A 115 -1.09 12.53 12.47
CA ARG A 115 -1.23 12.55 10.99
C ARG A 115 -0.64 11.27 10.40
N TRP A 116 -1.48 10.55 9.68
CA TRP A 116 -1.13 9.27 9.08
C TRP A 116 -1.21 9.33 7.56
N LEU A 117 -0.14 8.95 6.87
CA LEU A 117 -0.15 8.79 5.42
C LEU A 117 -0.65 7.40 5.05
N LEU A 118 -1.49 7.32 4.02
CA LEU A 118 -1.85 6.06 3.38
C LEU A 118 -1.18 5.97 2.02
N VAL A 119 -0.26 5.02 1.87
CA VAL A 119 0.47 4.75 0.62
C VAL A 119 -0.19 3.57 -0.07
N THR A 120 -0.72 3.81 -1.26
CA THR A 120 -1.25 2.77 -2.16
C THR A 120 -1.28 3.29 -3.61
N SER A 121 -1.57 2.42 -4.57
CA SER A 121 -1.70 2.81 -5.98
C SER A 121 -2.75 3.90 -6.17
N ALA A 122 -2.47 4.83 -7.08
CA ALA A 122 -3.36 5.96 -7.35
C ALA A 122 -4.77 5.53 -7.74
N PHE A 123 -4.91 4.44 -8.52
CA PHE A 123 -6.22 3.92 -8.91
C PHE A 123 -7.00 3.30 -7.73
N HIS A 124 -6.30 2.76 -6.73
CA HIS A 124 -6.90 2.16 -5.53
C HIS A 124 -7.20 3.20 -4.42
N MET A 125 -6.55 4.35 -4.47
CA MET A 125 -6.60 5.37 -3.42
C MET A 125 -8.03 5.82 -3.06
N PRO A 126 -8.95 6.11 -4.02
CA PRO A 126 -10.30 6.56 -3.66
C PRO A 126 -11.04 5.55 -2.80
N ARG A 127 -10.99 4.26 -3.16
CA ARG A 127 -11.61 3.17 -2.40
C ARG A 127 -10.98 3.00 -1.03
N ALA A 128 -9.65 2.99 -0.97
CA ALA A 128 -8.93 2.83 0.28
C ALA A 128 -9.23 3.98 1.27
N MET A 129 -9.19 5.23 0.82
CA MET A 129 -9.54 6.40 1.64
C MET A 129 -10.95 6.30 2.23
N GLY A 130 -11.94 5.96 1.39
CA GLY A 130 -13.33 5.80 1.86
C GLY A 130 -13.46 4.71 2.94
N ILE A 131 -12.73 3.60 2.79
CA ILE A 131 -12.74 2.49 3.74
C ILE A 131 -12.06 2.88 5.05
N PHE A 132 -10.89 3.52 5.02
CA PHE A 132 -10.18 3.97 6.22
C PHE A 132 -11.01 4.99 7.01
N HIS A 133 -11.61 5.98 6.33
CA HIS A 133 -12.53 6.94 6.98
C HIS A 133 -13.73 6.23 7.59
N LYS A 134 -14.36 5.27 6.90
CA LYS A 134 -15.48 4.49 7.43
C LYS A 134 -15.09 3.66 8.66
N ALA A 135 -13.83 3.17 8.72
CA ALA A 135 -13.27 2.51 9.90
C ALA A 135 -12.94 3.51 11.04
N GLY A 136 -13.16 4.81 10.81
CA GLY A 136 -12.85 5.88 11.76
C GLY A 136 -11.34 6.09 11.91
N PHE A 137 -10.57 5.82 10.88
CA PHE A 137 -9.14 6.09 10.84
C PHE A 137 -8.88 7.21 9.83
N ASP A 138 -8.66 8.42 10.34
CA ASP A 138 -8.30 9.56 9.51
C ASP A 138 -6.89 9.40 8.96
N VAL A 139 -6.79 9.39 7.62
CA VAL A 139 -5.53 9.26 6.90
C VAL A 139 -5.43 10.28 5.76
N GLU A 140 -4.23 10.64 5.39
CA GLU A 140 -3.95 11.52 4.25
C GLU A 140 -3.42 10.70 3.07
N ALA A 141 -3.97 10.95 1.87
CA ALA A 141 -3.62 10.18 0.68
C ALA A 141 -2.20 10.47 0.19
N TYR A 142 -1.40 9.43 0.02
CA TYR A 142 -0.11 9.47 -0.66
C TYR A 142 -0.11 8.46 -1.82
N PRO A 143 -0.71 8.83 -2.97
CA PRO A 143 -0.83 7.93 -4.11
C PRO A 143 0.49 7.71 -4.82
N VAL A 144 0.75 6.45 -5.17
CA VAL A 144 1.90 5.97 -5.96
C VAL A 144 1.41 5.09 -7.11
N ASP A 145 2.28 4.45 -7.85
CA ASP A 145 1.93 3.55 -8.96
C ASP A 145 0.92 4.22 -9.91
N TRP A 146 1.35 5.37 -10.45
CA TRP A 146 0.56 6.13 -11.39
C TRP A 146 0.57 5.45 -12.76
N ARG A 147 -0.59 5.09 -13.26
CA ARG A 147 -0.76 4.43 -14.57
C ARG A 147 -1.15 5.38 -15.68
N MET A 148 -1.37 6.64 -15.36
CA MET A 148 -1.77 7.69 -16.30
C MET A 148 -1.09 9.00 -15.90
N GLY A 149 -0.58 9.74 -16.88
CA GLY A 149 0.03 11.06 -16.68
C GLY A 149 -0.98 12.19 -16.48
N GLY A 150 -2.23 11.99 -16.93
CA GLY A 150 -3.28 13.00 -16.79
C GLY A 150 -4.54 12.66 -17.59
N ARG A 151 -5.48 13.62 -17.64
CA ARG A 151 -6.76 13.45 -18.36
C ARG A 151 -6.57 13.23 -19.85
N ASP A 152 -5.52 13.78 -20.44
CA ASP A 152 -5.24 13.68 -21.88
C ASP A 152 -4.89 12.24 -22.29
N ASP A 153 -4.34 11.45 -21.35
CA ASP A 153 -4.03 10.03 -21.56
C ASP A 153 -5.30 9.16 -21.73
N LEU A 154 -6.45 9.62 -21.25
CA LEU A 154 -7.72 8.90 -21.43
C LEU A 154 -8.10 8.74 -22.90
N PHE A 155 -7.69 9.67 -23.75
CA PHE A 155 -8.01 9.72 -25.19
C PHE A 155 -6.82 9.36 -26.07
N ALA A 156 -5.66 9.05 -25.49
CA ALA A 156 -4.46 8.70 -26.24
C ALA A 156 -4.52 7.23 -26.68
N PHE A 157 -4.92 7.01 -27.93
CA PHE A 157 -4.95 5.68 -28.59
C PHE A 157 -3.59 4.96 -28.57
N THR A 158 -2.49 5.68 -28.37
CA THR A 158 -1.12 5.14 -28.32
C THR A 158 -0.88 4.21 -27.14
N HIS A 159 -1.68 4.28 -26.08
CA HIS A 159 -1.54 3.44 -24.89
C HIS A 159 -2.35 2.13 -24.95
N ILE A 160 -3.27 2.00 -25.90
CA ILE A 160 -4.13 0.80 -26.04
C ILE A 160 -3.30 -0.45 -26.34
N GLY A 161 -2.18 -0.31 -27.06
CA GLY A 161 -1.32 -1.43 -27.46
C GLY A 161 -0.39 -1.96 -26.36
N LYS A 162 -0.08 -1.16 -25.33
CA LYS A 162 0.88 -1.54 -24.29
C LYS A 162 0.25 -2.21 -23.06
N GLU A 163 -0.99 -1.91 -22.76
CA GLU A 163 -1.63 -2.39 -21.51
C GLU A 163 -2.92 -3.20 -21.75
N GLY A 164 -3.42 -3.23 -22.97
CA GLY A 164 -4.52 -4.09 -23.44
C GLY A 164 -5.59 -4.40 -22.39
N LEU A 165 -5.80 -5.69 -22.12
CA LEU A 165 -6.78 -6.21 -21.16
C LEU A 165 -6.47 -5.84 -19.70
N GLY A 166 -5.24 -5.45 -19.36
CA GLY A 166 -4.85 -5.10 -18.00
C GLY A 166 -5.61 -3.88 -17.44
N ARG A 167 -6.00 -2.93 -18.30
CA ARG A 167 -6.85 -1.78 -17.87
C ARG A 167 -8.27 -2.20 -17.53
N THR A 168 -8.80 -3.16 -18.28
CA THR A 168 -10.15 -3.71 -18.02
C THR A 168 -10.16 -4.47 -16.70
N ASP A 169 -9.12 -5.27 -16.42
CA ASP A 169 -8.98 -6.00 -15.17
C ASP A 169 -8.93 -5.05 -13.95
N VAL A 170 -8.15 -3.96 -14.05
CA VAL A 170 -8.09 -2.93 -12.99
C VAL A 170 -9.45 -2.27 -12.78
N ALA A 171 -10.13 -1.87 -13.85
CA ALA A 171 -11.46 -1.26 -13.74
C ALA A 171 -12.46 -2.22 -13.08
N MET A 172 -12.43 -3.50 -13.43
CA MET A 172 -13.34 -4.51 -12.87
C MET A 172 -13.08 -4.83 -11.40
N ARG A 173 -11.84 -4.67 -10.93
CA ARG A 173 -11.51 -4.90 -9.50
C ARG A 173 -11.88 -3.73 -8.58
N GLU A 174 -12.03 -2.54 -9.12
CA GLU A 174 -12.30 -1.32 -8.35
C GLU A 174 -13.79 -0.91 -8.34
N TRP A 175 -14.64 -1.59 -9.15
CA TRP A 175 -16.10 -1.49 -9.12
C TRP A 175 -16.68 -2.58 -8.24
#